data_0b8ebaab970efe276fb189c96f4e4393
#
_entry.id   0b8ebaab970efe276fb189c96f4e4393
#
_cell.length_a   1.000
_cell.length_b   1.000
_cell.length_c   1.000
_cell.angle_alpha   90.00
_cell.angle_beta   90.00
_cell.angle_gamma   90.00
#
_symmetry.space_group_name_H-M   'P 1'
#
loop_
_entity.id
_entity.type
_entity.pdbx_description
1 polymer ?
#
loop_
_entity_poly.entity_id
_entity_poly.type
_entity_poly.pdbx_seq_one_letter_code
_entity_poly.pdbx_strand_id
1 'polypeptide(L)'
;MKDITGPQVLQTLQHYIASSPVLIVDFYAPWCGPCKMLGPQLEKITNATVIKINGDNEDPNVQANVDHLMAQFQVTAYPTVLIFKQGKLVQKVVGANLNAIKAAL
;
A
#
# COMPACT_ATOMS: atom_id res chain seq x y z
N MET A 1 -10.20 -1.54 -5.23
CA MET A 1 -9.03 -1.06 -4.45
C MET A 1 -9.26 0.40 -4.13
N LYS A 2 -9.20 0.75 -2.86
CA LYS A 2 -9.46 2.11 -2.41
C LYS A 2 -8.14 2.85 -2.21
N ASP A 3 -8.07 4.09 -2.73
CA ASP A 3 -6.97 5.00 -2.45
C ASP A 3 -7.29 5.77 -1.16
N ILE A 4 -6.46 5.57 -0.13
CA ILE A 4 -6.66 6.21 1.16
C ILE A 4 -5.77 7.44 1.36
N THR A 5 -5.10 7.88 0.31
CA THR A 5 -4.24 9.07 0.37
C THR A 5 -5.06 10.30 0.72
N GLY A 6 -4.59 11.05 1.71
CA GLY A 6 -5.29 12.26 2.15
C GLY A 6 -4.79 12.71 3.51
N PRO A 7 -5.41 13.77 4.08
CA PRO A 7 -4.97 14.31 5.36
C PRO A 7 -5.15 13.34 6.53
N GLN A 8 -5.99 12.31 6.39
CA GLN A 8 -6.26 11.30 7.42
C GLN A 8 -5.57 9.97 7.14
N VAL A 9 -4.56 9.94 6.27
CA VAL A 9 -3.94 8.68 5.82
C VAL A 9 -3.39 7.83 6.96
N LEU A 10 -2.80 8.47 8.00
CA LEU A 10 -2.25 7.74 9.15
C LEU A 10 -3.33 6.98 9.91
N GLN A 11 -4.41 7.68 10.27
CA GLN A 11 -5.53 7.09 11.02
C GLN A 11 -6.28 6.05 10.18
N THR A 12 -6.47 6.34 8.91
CA THR A 12 -7.16 5.43 7.99
C THR A 12 -6.38 4.13 7.83
N LEU A 13 -5.06 4.21 7.64
CA LEU A 13 -4.23 3.01 7.56
C LEU A 13 -4.30 2.19 8.84
N GLN A 14 -4.19 2.84 10.01
CA GLN A 14 -4.29 2.14 11.30
C GLN A 14 -5.62 1.41 11.45
N HIS A 15 -6.71 2.05 11.02
CA HIS A 15 -8.04 1.43 11.04
C HIS A 15 -8.07 0.16 10.17
N TYR A 16 -7.55 0.23 8.95
CA TYR A 16 -7.50 -0.93 8.05
C TYR A 16 -6.64 -2.06 8.61
N ILE A 17 -5.47 -1.73 9.18
CA ILE A 17 -4.59 -2.74 9.80
C ILE A 17 -5.32 -3.45 10.93
N ALA A 18 -6.04 -2.70 11.78
CA ALA A 18 -6.73 -3.26 12.94
C ALA A 18 -7.97 -4.09 12.57
N SER A 19 -8.66 -3.73 11.46
CA SER A 19 -9.97 -4.30 11.14
C SER A 19 -9.95 -5.33 10.01
N SER A 20 -8.82 -5.51 9.31
CA SER A 20 -8.74 -6.41 8.15
C SER A 20 -7.99 -7.68 8.51
N PRO A 21 -8.61 -8.87 8.33
CA PRO A 21 -7.88 -10.15 8.55
C PRO A 21 -6.66 -10.29 7.65
N VAL A 22 -6.78 -9.90 6.38
CA VAL A 22 -5.69 -9.83 5.42
C VAL A 22 -5.77 -8.50 4.71
N LEU A 23 -4.70 -7.71 4.76
CA LEU A 23 -4.62 -6.38 4.16
C LEU A 23 -3.42 -6.28 3.24
N ILE A 24 -3.67 -5.79 2.03
CA ILE A 24 -2.63 -5.46 1.06
C ILE A 24 -2.60 -3.94 0.92
N VAL A 25 -1.43 -3.34 1.13
CA VAL A 25 -1.20 -1.89 1.00
C VAL A 25 -0.21 -1.66 -0.13
N ASP A 26 -0.66 -1.02 -1.20
CA ASP A 26 0.14 -0.71 -2.39
C ASP A 26 0.61 0.75 -2.33
N PHE A 27 1.90 0.96 -2.05
CA PHE A 27 2.53 2.27 -2.19
C PHE A 27 2.92 2.47 -3.65
N TYR A 28 2.30 3.43 -4.30
CA TYR A 28 2.48 3.72 -5.72
C TYR A 28 2.86 5.18 -5.95
N ALA A 29 3.23 5.52 -7.17
CA ALA A 29 3.33 6.90 -7.62
C ALA A 29 2.58 7.06 -8.95
N PRO A 30 1.97 8.24 -9.22
CA PRO A 30 1.17 8.44 -10.44
C PRO A 30 1.94 8.26 -11.74
N TRP A 31 3.25 8.53 -11.72
CA TRP A 31 4.14 8.43 -12.88
C TRP A 31 4.80 7.05 -13.03
N CYS A 32 4.54 6.13 -12.12
CA CYS A 32 5.23 4.83 -12.07
C CYS A 32 4.54 3.83 -13.04
N GLY A 33 5.25 3.43 -14.09
CA GLY A 33 4.75 2.47 -15.07
C GLY A 33 4.41 1.10 -14.47
N PRO A 34 5.32 0.45 -13.72
CA PRO A 34 5.03 -0.84 -13.08
C PRO A 34 3.85 -0.79 -12.12
N CYS A 35 3.63 0.35 -11.43
CA CYS A 35 2.47 0.54 -10.56
C CYS A 35 1.16 0.46 -11.33
N LYS A 36 1.14 1.03 -12.55
CA LYS A 36 -0.05 1.03 -13.41
C LYS A 36 -0.39 -0.37 -13.92
N MET A 37 0.60 -1.23 -14.04
CA MET A 37 0.39 -2.64 -14.42
C MET A 37 -0.09 -3.46 -13.23
N LEU A 38 0.47 -3.23 -12.05
CA LEU A 38 0.15 -4.01 -10.85
C LEU A 38 -1.24 -3.69 -10.30
N GLY A 39 -1.66 -2.42 -10.32
CA GLY A 39 -2.92 -1.98 -9.74
C GLY A 39 -4.14 -2.80 -10.16
N PRO A 40 -4.41 -2.94 -11.48
CA PRO A 40 -5.55 -3.75 -11.94
C PRO A 40 -5.47 -5.22 -11.53
N GLN A 41 -4.26 -5.77 -11.39
CA GLN A 41 -4.08 -7.15 -10.95
C GLN A 41 -4.41 -7.30 -9.46
N LEU A 42 -4.04 -6.32 -8.64
CA LEU A 42 -4.38 -6.32 -7.21
C LEU A 42 -5.89 -6.19 -7.00
N GLU A 43 -6.58 -5.42 -7.84
CA GLU A 43 -8.04 -5.26 -7.76
C GLU A 43 -8.80 -6.57 -7.96
N LYS A 44 -8.20 -7.54 -8.63
CA LYS A 44 -8.80 -8.86 -8.84
C LYS A 44 -8.70 -9.79 -7.64
N ILE A 45 -7.90 -9.43 -6.64
CA ILE A 45 -7.76 -10.23 -5.42
C ILE A 45 -8.99 -10.03 -4.57
N THR A 46 -9.68 -11.12 -4.22
CA THR A 46 -10.96 -11.10 -3.50
C THR A 46 -10.86 -11.62 -2.07
N ASN A 47 -9.76 -12.31 -1.71
CA ASN A 47 -9.55 -12.89 -0.39
C ASN A 47 -8.74 -12.01 0.55
N ALA A 48 -8.63 -10.73 0.21
CA ALA A 48 -7.93 -9.73 1.03
C ALA A 48 -8.55 -8.35 0.80
N THR A 49 -8.42 -7.47 1.77
CA THR A 49 -8.71 -6.04 1.60
C THR A 49 -7.51 -5.40 0.91
N VAL A 50 -7.74 -4.65 -0.16
CA VAL A 50 -6.69 -4.01 -0.94
C VAL A 50 -6.88 -2.50 -0.91
N ILE A 51 -5.86 -1.77 -0.44
CA ILE A 51 -5.83 -0.31 -0.43
C ILE A 51 -4.53 0.17 -1.08
N LYS A 52 -4.52 1.43 -1.50
CA LYS A 52 -3.32 2.06 -2.05
C LYS A 52 -3.06 3.42 -1.46
N ILE A 53 -1.79 3.80 -1.43
CA ILE A 53 -1.32 5.09 -0.94
C ILE A 53 -0.38 5.68 -1.99
N ASN A 54 -0.69 6.92 -2.41
CA ASN A 54 0.18 7.66 -3.31
C ASN A 54 1.40 8.19 -2.55
N GLY A 55 2.59 7.75 -2.94
CA GLY A 55 3.84 8.16 -2.31
C GLY A 55 4.38 9.52 -2.77
N ASP A 56 3.81 10.10 -3.83
CA ASP A 56 4.32 11.34 -4.43
C ASP A 56 3.17 12.34 -4.67
N ASN A 57 2.89 13.16 -3.67
CA ASN A 57 1.76 14.08 -3.65
C ASN A 57 2.22 15.52 -3.78
N GLU A 58 1.43 16.33 -4.49
CA GLU A 58 1.68 17.76 -4.63
C GLU A 58 1.33 18.55 -3.37
N ASP A 59 0.36 18.09 -2.59
CA ASP A 59 -0.04 18.73 -1.34
C ASP A 59 1.00 18.47 -0.25
N PRO A 60 1.72 19.51 0.26
CA PRO A 60 2.77 19.31 1.25
C PRO A 60 2.26 18.71 2.57
N ASN A 61 1.02 19.02 2.95
CA ASN A 61 0.45 18.51 4.20
C ASN A 61 0.16 17.00 4.10
N VAL A 62 -0.37 16.57 2.96
CA VAL A 62 -0.56 15.14 2.68
C VAL A 62 0.80 14.44 2.58
N GLN A 63 1.74 15.04 1.85
CA GLN A 63 3.05 14.43 1.62
C GLN A 63 3.82 14.24 2.92
N ALA A 64 3.73 15.17 3.87
CA ALA A 64 4.41 15.02 5.16
C ALA A 64 3.94 13.76 5.90
N ASN A 65 2.66 13.47 5.90
CA ASN A 65 2.10 12.26 6.52
C ASN A 65 2.52 10.99 5.77
N VAL A 66 2.51 11.05 4.45
CA VAL A 66 2.93 9.90 3.61
C VAL A 66 4.42 9.64 3.79
N ASP A 67 5.26 10.68 3.85
CA ASP A 67 6.69 10.53 4.12
C ASP A 67 6.95 9.83 5.46
N HIS A 68 6.16 10.17 6.48
CA HIS A 68 6.24 9.52 7.78
C HIS A 68 5.97 8.01 7.67
N LEU A 69 4.92 7.62 6.94
CA LEU A 69 4.60 6.22 6.72
C LEU A 69 5.68 5.50 5.93
N MET A 70 6.18 6.13 4.87
CA MET A 70 7.22 5.52 4.03
C MET A 70 8.51 5.31 4.82
N ALA A 71 8.87 6.25 5.69
CA ALA A 71 10.00 6.08 6.59
C ALA A 71 9.77 4.94 7.58
N GLN A 72 8.58 4.87 8.17
CA GLN A 72 8.21 3.83 9.15
C GLN A 72 8.34 2.43 8.55
N PHE A 73 7.87 2.23 7.32
CA PHE A 73 7.89 0.93 6.65
C PHE A 73 9.06 0.77 5.68
N GLN A 74 9.99 1.72 5.67
CA GLN A 74 11.20 1.69 4.82
C GLN A 74 10.83 1.52 3.34
N VAL A 75 9.88 2.32 2.86
CA VAL A 75 9.47 2.35 1.46
C VAL A 75 10.37 3.33 0.72
N THR A 76 11.19 2.82 -0.21
CA THR A 76 12.17 3.62 -0.97
C THR A 76 12.01 3.47 -2.47
N ALA A 77 11.10 2.65 -2.93
CA ALA A 77 10.87 2.39 -4.35
C ALA A 77 9.40 2.14 -4.62
N TYR A 78 8.95 2.29 -5.86
CA TYR A 78 7.57 2.05 -6.28
C TYR A 78 7.49 0.98 -7.36
N PRO A 79 6.48 0.10 -7.29
CA PRO A 79 5.58 -0.08 -6.16
C PRO A 79 6.27 -0.82 -5.01
N THR A 80 5.85 -0.54 -3.79
CA THR A 80 6.16 -1.38 -2.62
C THR A 80 4.84 -1.82 -2.02
N VAL A 81 4.68 -3.11 -1.85
CA VAL A 81 3.44 -3.71 -1.33
C VAL A 81 3.69 -4.30 0.05
N LEU A 82 2.91 -3.85 1.02
CA LEU A 82 2.93 -4.41 2.37
C LEU A 82 1.76 -5.35 2.55
N ILE A 83 1.98 -6.49 3.18
CA ILE A 83 0.93 -7.46 3.49
C ILE A 83 0.85 -7.64 4.98
N PHE A 84 -0.33 -7.37 5.54
CA PHE A 84 -0.64 -7.53 6.96
C PHE A 84 -1.63 -8.67 7.13
N LYS A 85 -1.41 -9.48 8.16
CA LYS A 85 -2.36 -10.52 8.58
C LYS A 85 -2.61 -10.37 10.08
N GLN A 86 -3.88 -10.27 10.47
CA GLN A 86 -4.28 -10.13 11.88
C GLN A 86 -3.52 -8.98 12.56
N GLY A 87 -3.39 -7.86 11.87
CA GLY A 87 -2.74 -6.66 12.38
C GLY A 87 -1.22 -6.67 12.34
N LYS A 88 -0.58 -7.70 11.79
CA LYS A 88 0.88 -7.83 11.76
C LYS A 88 1.40 -7.78 10.34
N LEU A 89 2.49 -7.03 10.12
CA LEU A 89 3.20 -7.02 8.85
C LEU A 89 3.91 -8.37 8.66
N VAL A 90 3.47 -9.13 7.65
CA VAL A 90 4.03 -10.47 7.38
C VAL A 90 4.95 -10.48 6.17
N GLN A 91 4.82 -9.52 5.24
CA GLN A 91 5.66 -9.46 4.05
C GLN A 91 5.70 -8.05 3.48
N LYS A 92 6.86 -7.68 2.92
CA LYS A 92 7.06 -6.49 2.11
C LYS A 92 7.62 -6.93 0.76
N VAL A 93 6.92 -6.59 -0.32
CA VAL A 93 7.32 -6.93 -1.68
C VAL A 93 7.66 -5.65 -2.43
N VAL A 94 8.92 -5.52 -2.86
CA VAL A 94 9.39 -4.37 -3.65
C VAL A 94 9.33 -4.74 -5.13
N GLY A 95 8.67 -3.88 -5.91
CA GLY A 95 8.45 -4.10 -7.33
C GLY A 95 7.11 -4.78 -7.62
N ALA A 96 6.76 -4.83 -8.92
CA ALA A 96 5.48 -5.37 -9.39
C ALA A 96 5.53 -6.90 -9.51
N ASN A 97 5.75 -7.58 -8.38
CA ASN A 97 5.86 -9.03 -8.31
C ASN A 97 4.58 -9.65 -7.75
N LEU A 98 3.61 -9.85 -8.62
CA LEU A 98 2.31 -10.41 -8.25
C LEU A 98 2.44 -11.81 -7.65
N ASN A 99 3.35 -12.64 -8.17
CA ASN A 99 3.54 -14.01 -7.65
C ASN A 99 3.99 -13.99 -6.19
N ALA A 100 4.94 -13.12 -5.84
CA ALA A 100 5.40 -12.97 -4.46
C ALA A 100 4.29 -12.46 -3.55
N ILE A 101 3.47 -11.53 -4.03
CA ILE A 101 2.32 -11.01 -3.28
C ILE A 101 1.33 -12.13 -3.01
N LYS A 102 0.93 -12.88 -4.03
CA LYS A 102 -0.01 -14.00 -3.89
C LYS A 102 0.53 -15.09 -2.97
N ALA A 103 1.83 -15.36 -3.04
CA ALA A 103 2.45 -16.38 -2.19
C ALA A 103 2.41 -16.02 -0.70
N ALA A 104 2.27 -14.73 -0.36
CA ALA A 104 2.19 -14.26 1.01
C ALA A 104 0.75 -14.23 1.57
N LEU A 105 -0.24 -14.45 0.73
CA LEU A 105 -1.65 -14.43 1.14
C LEU A 105 -2.12 -15.82 1.76
#